data_9dcd2dc36a2fccef97e49ac6e8049f71
#
_entry.id   9dcd2dc36a2fccef97e49ac6e8049f71
#
_cell.length_a   1.000
_cell.length_b   1.000
_cell.length_c   1.000
_cell.angle_alpha   90.00
_cell.angle_beta   90.00
_cell.angle_gamma   90.00
#
_symmetry.space_group_name_H-M   'P 1'
#
loop_
_entity.id
_entity.type
_entity.pdbx_description
1 polymer ?
#
loop_
_entity_poly.entity_id
_entity_poly.type
_entity_poly.pdbx_seq_one_letter_code
_entity_poly.pdbx_strand_id
1 'polypeptide(L)'
;MIPENNSKQNIDRFLGFQEDYDRYRPEAPAMIIKLLTDYLSGTPSVVADIGCGTGLSTFLWKDAADNVIGIEPNPDMLGKAIDKLSRIEVPQSITFVQGYSNQLPLAADSVDIVTCSQSFHWMDPESTLREVSRVLRTGGVFAAYDCDWPLPLQQKVEERYNQLISKSEELLASLLPDAERAHKWDKEGHLSRIQASGAFSFAREIVFHNLESCDAQRYVGLALSQGGIRTVLKQDATLLDQDIADFTAAVEQHFQGRTLEVLVSYRMRIGIK
;
A
#
# COMPACT_ATOMS: atom_id res chain seq x y z
N MET A 1 -14.23 -14.22 12.45
CA MET A 1 -13.35 -13.89 13.60
C MET A 1 -12.01 -13.47 13.03
N ILE A 2 -11.40 -12.37 13.56
CA ILE A 2 -10.07 -11.93 13.11
C ILE A 2 -9.05 -12.95 13.62
N PRO A 3 -8.20 -13.55 12.75
CA PRO A 3 -7.17 -14.50 13.18
C PRO A 3 -6.14 -13.85 14.12
N GLU A 4 -5.51 -14.64 14.99
CA GLU A 4 -4.42 -14.20 15.86
C GLU A 4 -3.31 -13.49 15.03
N ASN A 5 -2.59 -12.57 15.64
CA ASN A 5 -1.59 -11.71 15.02
C ASN A 5 -2.11 -10.68 13.97
N ASN A 6 -3.43 -10.52 13.81
CA ASN A 6 -4.01 -9.41 13.07
C ASN A 6 -4.55 -8.35 14.02
N SER A 7 -4.14 -7.10 13.81
CA SER A 7 -4.64 -5.97 14.58
C SER A 7 -5.95 -5.45 13.98
N LYS A 8 -7.01 -5.45 14.80
CA LYS A 8 -8.29 -4.84 14.41
C LYS A 8 -8.10 -3.36 14.07
N GLN A 9 -7.25 -2.65 14.80
CA GLN A 9 -6.93 -1.25 14.58
C GLN A 9 -6.27 -1.02 13.22
N ASN A 10 -5.40 -1.94 12.76
CA ASN A 10 -4.79 -1.87 11.43
C ASN A 10 -5.83 -2.05 10.32
N ILE A 11 -6.83 -2.90 10.53
CA ILE A 11 -7.91 -3.15 9.58
C ILE A 11 -8.88 -1.96 9.55
N ASP A 12 -9.37 -1.53 10.70
CA ASP A 12 -10.42 -0.53 10.83
C ASP A 12 -9.95 0.90 10.48
N ARG A 13 -8.65 1.17 10.47
CA ARG A 13 -8.09 2.49 10.16
C ARG A 13 -8.51 3.04 8.80
N PHE A 14 -8.88 2.17 7.87
CA PHE A 14 -9.29 2.52 6.53
C PHE A 14 -10.82 2.63 6.35
N LEU A 15 -11.61 2.37 7.40
CA LEU A 15 -13.06 2.49 7.35
C LEU A 15 -13.50 3.94 7.04
N GLY A 16 -14.36 4.10 6.04
CA GLY A 16 -15.04 5.36 5.70
C GLY A 16 -14.20 6.39 4.95
N PHE A 17 -13.04 6.04 4.36
CA PHE A 17 -12.30 6.97 3.48
C PHE A 17 -11.69 6.32 2.23
N GLN A 18 -12.25 5.22 1.80
CA GLN A 18 -11.87 4.51 0.59
C GLN A 18 -11.94 5.37 -0.69
N GLU A 19 -12.84 6.36 -0.75
CA GLU A 19 -12.98 7.26 -1.89
C GLU A 19 -11.77 8.20 -2.04
N ASP A 20 -11.36 8.88 -0.95
CA ASP A 20 -10.21 9.76 -0.95
C ASP A 20 -8.90 8.98 -1.18
N TYR A 21 -8.82 7.77 -0.60
CA TYR A 21 -7.69 6.88 -0.82
C TYR A 21 -7.55 6.54 -2.29
N ASP A 22 -8.62 6.06 -2.92
CA ASP A 22 -8.63 5.65 -4.32
C ASP A 22 -8.35 6.81 -5.29
N ARG A 23 -8.83 8.01 -4.95
CA ARG A 23 -8.70 9.21 -5.79
C ARG A 23 -7.29 9.77 -5.83
N TYR A 24 -6.57 9.75 -4.70
CA TYR A 24 -5.33 10.51 -4.58
C TYR A 24 -4.07 9.64 -4.56
N ARG A 25 -4.15 8.38 -4.14
CA ARG A 25 -2.97 7.53 -4.03
C ARG A 25 -2.30 7.27 -5.38
N PRO A 26 -0.95 7.13 -5.41
CA PRO A 26 -0.24 6.75 -6.62
C PRO A 26 -0.70 5.38 -7.11
N GLU A 27 -0.86 5.26 -8.42
CA GLU A 27 -1.05 3.94 -9.05
C GLU A 27 0.27 3.18 -9.07
N ALA A 28 0.19 1.86 -8.94
CA ALA A 28 1.37 1.03 -9.03
C ALA A 28 1.93 1.07 -10.48
N PRO A 29 3.21 1.44 -10.69
CA PRO A 29 3.75 1.61 -12.03
C PRO A 29 4.01 0.27 -12.75
N ALA A 30 3.87 0.25 -14.08
CA ALA A 30 4.08 -0.92 -14.92
C ALA A 30 5.48 -1.56 -14.77
N MET A 31 6.47 -0.81 -14.29
CA MET A 31 7.80 -1.31 -13.97
C MET A 31 7.77 -2.48 -12.98
N ILE A 32 6.76 -2.53 -12.10
CA ILE A 32 6.56 -3.63 -11.14
C ILE A 32 6.33 -4.95 -11.88
N ILE A 33 5.46 -4.94 -12.89
CA ILE A 33 5.21 -6.14 -13.72
C ILE A 33 6.52 -6.62 -14.32
N LYS A 34 7.23 -5.71 -15.00
CA LYS A 34 8.49 -6.06 -15.66
C LYS A 34 9.49 -6.68 -14.69
N LEU A 35 9.72 -6.05 -13.55
CA LEU A 35 10.67 -6.54 -12.56
C LEU A 35 10.27 -7.93 -12.04
N LEU A 36 9.01 -8.12 -11.67
CA LEU A 36 8.58 -9.38 -11.07
C LEU A 36 8.52 -10.53 -12.09
N THR A 37 8.13 -10.25 -13.35
CA THR A 37 8.18 -11.24 -14.42
C THR A 37 9.60 -11.63 -14.82
N ASP A 38 10.55 -10.68 -14.80
CA ASP A 38 11.97 -10.97 -15.01
C ASP A 38 12.51 -11.95 -13.93
N TYR A 39 12.16 -11.72 -12.65
CA TYR A 39 12.57 -12.62 -11.55
C TYR A 39 11.84 -13.97 -11.57
N LEU A 40 10.59 -14.00 -12.00
CA LEU A 40 9.85 -15.25 -12.23
C LEU A 40 10.38 -16.03 -13.44
N SER A 41 11.07 -15.36 -14.35
CA SER A 41 11.51 -15.90 -15.65
C SER A 41 10.36 -16.33 -16.56
N GLY A 42 9.23 -15.62 -16.50
CA GLY A 42 8.06 -15.91 -17.33
C GLY A 42 6.81 -15.10 -16.97
N THR A 43 5.73 -15.38 -17.68
CA THR A 43 4.41 -14.79 -17.40
C THR A 43 3.75 -15.57 -16.25
N PRO A 44 3.25 -14.89 -15.21
CA PRO A 44 2.58 -15.56 -14.11
C PRO A 44 1.18 -16.06 -14.53
N SER A 45 0.85 -17.29 -14.14
CA SER A 45 -0.52 -17.79 -14.26
C SER A 45 -1.40 -17.29 -13.12
N VAL A 46 -0.84 -17.15 -11.91
CA VAL A 46 -1.60 -16.67 -10.74
C VAL A 46 -0.79 -15.62 -9.97
N VAL A 47 -1.40 -14.45 -9.80
CA VAL A 47 -0.90 -13.38 -8.93
C VAL A 47 -1.84 -13.18 -7.75
N ALA A 48 -1.31 -13.12 -6.53
CA ALA A 48 -2.07 -12.77 -5.33
C ALA A 48 -1.58 -11.43 -4.77
N ASP A 49 -2.50 -10.46 -4.61
CA ASP A 49 -2.21 -9.13 -4.06
C ASP A 49 -2.81 -9.04 -2.66
N ILE A 50 -1.95 -9.02 -1.61
CA ILE A 50 -2.35 -9.10 -0.21
C ILE A 50 -2.44 -7.70 0.41
N GLY A 51 -3.58 -7.41 1.04
CA GLY A 51 -3.90 -6.06 1.49
C GLY A 51 -4.13 -5.15 0.29
N CYS A 52 -4.89 -5.63 -0.68
CA CYS A 52 -5.08 -5.00 -1.98
C CYS A 52 -5.88 -3.69 -1.92
N GLY A 53 -6.51 -3.39 -0.78
CA GLY A 53 -7.29 -2.18 -0.57
C GLY A 53 -8.41 -2.02 -1.60
N THR A 54 -8.41 -0.88 -2.29
CA THR A 54 -9.37 -0.58 -3.38
C THR A 54 -8.97 -1.18 -4.73
N GLY A 55 -7.96 -2.05 -4.76
CA GLY A 55 -7.52 -2.77 -5.97
C GLY A 55 -6.55 -2.01 -6.87
N LEU A 56 -6.01 -0.83 -6.48
CA LEU A 56 -5.12 -0.03 -7.33
C LEU A 56 -3.93 -0.83 -7.88
N SER A 57 -3.31 -1.68 -7.08
CA SER A 57 -2.21 -2.56 -7.48
C SER A 57 -2.69 -3.85 -8.16
N THR A 58 -3.86 -4.34 -7.77
CA THR A 58 -4.45 -5.57 -8.35
C THR A 58 -4.78 -5.38 -9.83
N PHE A 59 -5.40 -4.24 -10.18
CA PHE A 59 -5.76 -3.93 -11.56
C PHE A 59 -4.56 -3.76 -12.50
N LEU A 60 -3.37 -3.48 -11.98
CA LEU A 60 -2.15 -3.42 -12.75
C LEU A 60 -1.88 -4.72 -13.52
N TRP A 61 -2.26 -5.87 -12.93
CA TRP A 61 -2.00 -7.20 -13.48
C TRP A 61 -3.03 -7.69 -14.50
N LYS A 62 -4.06 -6.92 -14.81
CA LYS A 62 -5.23 -7.33 -15.63
C LYS A 62 -4.86 -7.97 -16.99
N ASP A 63 -3.77 -7.51 -17.60
CA ASP A 63 -3.29 -7.98 -18.92
C ASP A 63 -1.93 -8.70 -18.81
N ALA A 64 -1.45 -8.96 -17.59
CA ALA A 64 -0.11 -9.48 -17.33
C ALA A 64 -0.10 -10.82 -16.57
N ALA A 65 -1.27 -11.35 -16.22
CA ALA A 65 -1.43 -12.64 -15.56
C ALA A 65 -2.74 -13.30 -16.02
N ASP A 66 -2.79 -14.64 -15.99
CA ASP A 66 -4.02 -15.37 -16.34
C ASP A 66 -5.11 -15.20 -15.26
N ASN A 67 -4.71 -15.16 -13.99
CA ASN A 67 -5.59 -14.96 -12.84
C ASN A 67 -4.95 -14.03 -11.79
N VAL A 68 -5.74 -13.08 -11.30
CA VAL A 68 -5.32 -12.15 -10.25
C VAL A 68 -6.30 -12.21 -9.09
N ILE A 69 -5.79 -12.36 -7.88
CA ILE A 69 -6.62 -12.49 -6.67
C ILE A 69 -6.23 -11.39 -5.70
N GLY A 70 -7.10 -10.38 -5.55
CA GLY A 70 -6.97 -9.35 -4.51
C GLY A 70 -7.53 -9.85 -3.18
N ILE A 71 -6.75 -9.77 -2.12
CA ILE A 71 -7.13 -10.25 -0.78
C ILE A 71 -7.09 -9.06 0.18
N GLU A 72 -8.24 -8.73 0.79
CA GLU A 72 -8.39 -7.56 1.65
C GLU A 72 -9.24 -7.87 2.89
N PRO A 73 -8.77 -7.57 4.11
CA PRO A 73 -9.57 -7.81 5.31
C PRO A 73 -10.63 -6.73 5.55
N ASN A 74 -10.43 -5.47 5.10
CA ASN A 74 -11.34 -4.36 5.34
C ASN A 74 -12.53 -4.40 4.36
N PRO A 75 -13.79 -4.46 4.85
CA PRO A 75 -14.95 -4.61 3.99
C PRO A 75 -15.24 -3.39 3.10
N ASP A 76 -14.96 -2.15 3.56
CA ASP A 76 -15.21 -0.93 2.78
C ASP A 76 -14.24 -0.83 1.61
N MET A 77 -12.95 -1.14 1.85
CA MET A 77 -11.93 -1.19 0.82
C MET A 77 -12.23 -2.29 -0.21
N LEU A 78 -12.54 -3.48 0.28
CA LEU A 78 -12.92 -4.62 -0.57
C LEU A 78 -14.17 -4.31 -1.41
N GLY A 79 -15.19 -3.71 -0.79
CA GLY A 79 -16.41 -3.28 -1.47
C GLY A 79 -16.11 -2.30 -2.61
N LYS A 80 -15.20 -1.34 -2.39
CA LYS A 80 -14.75 -0.40 -3.43
C LYS A 80 -14.02 -1.10 -4.57
N ALA A 81 -13.18 -2.09 -4.28
CA ALA A 81 -12.48 -2.87 -5.31
C ALA A 81 -13.47 -3.67 -6.18
N ILE A 82 -14.46 -4.32 -5.56
CA ILE A 82 -15.52 -5.06 -6.26
C ILE A 82 -16.39 -4.12 -7.12
N ASP A 83 -16.73 -2.94 -6.60
CA ASP A 83 -17.48 -1.91 -7.31
C ASP A 83 -16.74 -1.44 -8.57
N LYS A 84 -15.43 -1.21 -8.46
CA LYS A 84 -14.59 -0.85 -9.62
C LYS A 84 -14.55 -1.98 -10.65
N LEU A 85 -14.39 -3.22 -10.21
CA LEU A 85 -14.37 -4.39 -11.09
C LEU A 85 -15.67 -4.49 -11.91
N SER A 86 -16.82 -4.21 -11.28
CA SER A 86 -18.12 -4.26 -11.94
C SER A 86 -18.32 -3.23 -13.06
N ARG A 87 -17.51 -2.16 -13.08
CA ARG A 87 -17.60 -1.05 -14.03
C ARG A 87 -16.58 -1.11 -15.17
N ILE A 88 -15.67 -2.05 -15.12
CA ILE A 88 -14.62 -2.22 -16.12
C ILE A 88 -14.91 -3.47 -16.93
N GLU A 89 -14.84 -3.38 -18.26
CA GLU A 89 -14.77 -4.56 -19.13
C GLU A 89 -13.39 -5.20 -18.94
N VAL A 90 -13.27 -6.08 -17.94
CA VAL A 90 -12.03 -6.85 -17.72
C VAL A 90 -12.31 -8.30 -18.11
N PRO A 91 -11.29 -9.01 -18.61
CA PRO A 91 -11.34 -10.47 -18.69
C PRO A 91 -11.71 -11.03 -17.30
N GLN A 92 -12.38 -12.19 -17.25
CA GLN A 92 -12.79 -12.85 -15.98
C GLN A 92 -11.62 -13.29 -15.09
N SER A 93 -10.46 -12.65 -15.26
CA SER A 93 -9.18 -12.99 -14.63
C SER A 93 -8.99 -12.37 -13.25
N ILE A 94 -9.77 -11.34 -12.85
CA ILE A 94 -9.59 -10.67 -11.55
C ILE A 94 -10.72 -11.06 -10.61
N THR A 95 -10.33 -11.44 -9.39
CA THR A 95 -11.28 -11.71 -8.29
C THR A 95 -10.82 -10.99 -7.03
N PHE A 96 -11.79 -10.56 -6.22
CA PHE A 96 -11.52 -9.98 -4.90
C PHE A 96 -12.18 -10.82 -3.82
N VAL A 97 -11.42 -11.16 -2.78
CA VAL A 97 -11.89 -12.00 -1.67
C VAL A 97 -11.50 -11.37 -0.32
N GLN A 98 -12.38 -11.54 0.67
CA GLN A 98 -12.04 -11.16 2.03
C GLN A 98 -11.07 -12.20 2.62
N GLY A 99 -9.96 -11.72 3.18
CA GLY A 99 -8.95 -12.60 3.78
C GLY A 99 -7.91 -11.84 4.57
N TYR A 100 -7.07 -12.60 5.27
CA TYR A 100 -6.01 -12.10 6.14
C TYR A 100 -4.65 -12.62 5.67
N SER A 101 -3.60 -11.81 5.82
CA SER A 101 -2.27 -12.12 5.32
C SER A 101 -1.64 -13.37 5.91
N ASN A 102 -2.02 -13.73 7.13
CA ASN A 102 -1.54 -14.90 7.86
C ASN A 102 -2.46 -16.13 7.79
N GLN A 103 -3.53 -16.04 7.00
CA GLN A 103 -4.46 -17.13 6.70
C GLN A 103 -5.06 -16.91 5.32
N LEU A 104 -4.24 -17.10 4.29
CA LEU A 104 -4.65 -16.87 2.91
C LEU A 104 -5.63 -17.93 2.42
N PRO A 105 -6.74 -17.53 1.76
CA PRO A 105 -7.72 -18.46 1.21
C PRO A 105 -7.23 -19.08 -0.12
N LEU A 106 -5.98 -19.54 -0.15
CA LEU A 106 -5.29 -20.09 -1.32
C LEU A 106 -4.66 -21.44 -0.97
N ALA A 107 -4.59 -22.33 -1.95
CA ALA A 107 -3.94 -23.62 -1.80
C ALA A 107 -2.40 -23.45 -1.69
N ALA A 108 -1.72 -24.43 -1.10
CA ALA A 108 -0.26 -24.48 -1.11
C ALA A 108 0.25 -24.63 -2.55
N ASP A 109 1.42 -24.03 -2.84
CA ASP A 109 2.13 -24.10 -4.13
C ASP A 109 1.23 -23.78 -5.35
N SER A 110 0.34 -22.78 -5.20
CA SER A 110 -0.66 -22.43 -6.24
C SER A 110 -0.45 -21.06 -6.89
N VAL A 111 0.48 -20.23 -6.36
CA VAL A 111 0.68 -18.83 -6.76
C VAL A 111 2.09 -18.64 -7.31
N ASP A 112 2.22 -17.90 -8.42
CA ASP A 112 3.51 -17.57 -9.02
C ASP A 112 4.12 -16.29 -8.43
N ILE A 113 3.28 -15.27 -8.20
CA ILE A 113 3.71 -14.00 -7.61
C ILE A 113 2.76 -13.60 -6.48
N VAL A 114 3.32 -13.22 -5.34
CA VAL A 114 2.58 -12.58 -4.25
C VAL A 114 3.06 -11.15 -4.10
N THR A 115 2.14 -10.18 -4.09
CA THR A 115 2.43 -8.76 -3.89
C THR A 115 1.82 -8.23 -2.60
N CYS A 116 2.51 -7.27 -1.99
CA CYS A 116 2.03 -6.41 -0.92
C CYS A 116 2.35 -4.95 -1.32
N SER A 117 1.38 -4.25 -1.89
CA SER A 117 1.52 -2.86 -2.28
C SER A 117 1.14 -1.94 -1.12
N GLN A 118 2.10 -1.25 -0.52
CA GLN A 118 1.87 -0.33 0.61
C GLN A 118 1.12 -0.98 1.80
N SER A 119 1.22 -2.29 1.96
CA SER A 119 0.40 -3.04 2.90
C SER A 119 1.19 -3.89 3.89
N PHE A 120 2.38 -4.40 3.53
CA PHE A 120 3.15 -5.34 4.34
C PHE A 120 3.53 -4.80 5.73
N HIS A 121 3.76 -3.49 5.85
CA HIS A 121 4.06 -2.84 7.14
C HIS A 121 2.86 -2.78 8.12
N TRP A 122 1.67 -3.21 7.71
CA TRP A 122 0.48 -3.34 8.57
C TRP A 122 0.23 -4.77 9.05
N MET A 123 0.99 -5.74 8.53
CA MET A 123 0.83 -7.16 8.76
C MET A 123 1.90 -7.67 9.72
N ASP A 124 1.59 -8.71 10.50
CA ASP A 124 2.62 -9.43 11.25
C ASP A 124 3.58 -10.12 10.27
N PRO A 125 4.87 -9.75 10.24
CA PRO A 125 5.74 -10.21 9.17
C PRO A 125 6.01 -11.71 9.21
N GLU A 126 6.15 -12.30 10.41
CA GLU A 126 6.50 -13.71 10.55
C GLU A 126 5.38 -14.61 10.05
N SER A 127 4.16 -14.41 10.54
CA SER A 127 3.01 -15.22 10.14
C SER A 127 2.62 -14.97 8.67
N THR A 128 2.77 -13.73 8.18
CA THR A 128 2.53 -13.40 6.78
C THR A 128 3.54 -14.08 5.86
N LEU A 129 4.85 -14.01 6.14
CA LEU A 129 5.87 -14.64 5.30
C LEU A 129 5.75 -16.17 5.29
N ARG A 130 5.29 -16.77 6.39
CA ARG A 130 4.99 -18.21 6.45
C ARG A 130 3.85 -18.58 5.48
N GLU A 131 2.76 -17.82 5.47
CA GLU A 131 1.63 -18.04 4.55
C GLU A 131 2.00 -17.75 3.11
N VAL A 132 2.74 -16.66 2.85
CA VAL A 132 3.29 -16.36 1.52
C VAL A 132 4.14 -17.51 0.99
N SER A 133 5.05 -18.04 1.81
CA SER A 133 5.86 -19.21 1.43
C SER A 133 5.01 -20.45 1.19
N ARG A 134 3.95 -20.66 1.96
CA ARG A 134 3.04 -21.81 1.77
C ARG A 134 2.35 -21.76 0.41
N VAL A 135 1.84 -20.59 0.01
CA VAL A 135 1.06 -20.44 -1.24
C VAL A 135 1.90 -20.31 -2.50
N LEU A 136 3.11 -19.76 -2.39
CA LEU A 136 4.02 -19.62 -3.53
C LEU A 136 4.51 -20.99 -4.01
N ARG A 137 4.57 -21.16 -5.32
CA ARG A 137 5.29 -22.27 -5.96
C ARG A 137 6.79 -22.15 -5.76
N THR A 138 7.51 -23.23 -5.90
CA THR A 138 8.99 -23.21 -5.97
C THR A 138 9.43 -22.29 -7.12
N GLY A 139 10.34 -21.37 -6.86
CA GLY A 139 10.76 -20.32 -7.80
C GLY A 139 9.77 -19.13 -7.88
N GLY A 140 8.68 -19.17 -7.15
CA GLY A 140 7.71 -18.07 -7.07
C GLY A 140 8.29 -16.83 -6.37
N VAL A 141 7.73 -15.67 -6.69
CA VAL A 141 8.24 -14.36 -6.27
C VAL A 141 7.31 -13.71 -5.25
N PHE A 142 7.85 -13.32 -4.11
CA PHE A 142 7.22 -12.38 -3.18
C PHE A 142 7.76 -10.97 -3.39
N ALA A 143 6.89 -9.96 -3.34
CA ALA A 143 7.29 -8.56 -3.41
C ALA A 143 6.48 -7.69 -2.44
N ALA A 144 7.16 -7.02 -1.51
CA ALA A 144 6.62 -5.92 -0.72
C ALA A 144 7.19 -4.60 -1.26
N TYR A 145 6.33 -3.69 -1.71
CA TYR A 145 6.78 -2.41 -2.24
C TYR A 145 5.96 -1.23 -1.72
N ASP A 146 6.70 -0.13 -1.52
CA ASP A 146 6.19 1.09 -0.91
C ASP A 146 6.69 2.33 -1.67
N CYS A 147 5.89 3.40 -1.66
CA CYS A 147 6.36 4.73 -2.01
C CYS A 147 7.14 5.34 -0.85
N ASP A 148 8.18 6.11 -1.17
CA ASP A 148 8.83 7.01 -0.22
C ASP A 148 7.98 8.28 -0.05
N TRP A 149 7.88 8.79 1.17
CA TRP A 149 7.11 9.97 1.54
C TRP A 149 7.97 10.97 2.33
N PRO A 150 7.77 12.30 2.13
CA PRO A 150 6.94 12.93 1.08
C PRO A 150 7.45 12.64 -0.33
N LEU A 151 6.61 12.86 -1.36
CA LEU A 151 7.11 12.89 -2.73
C LEU A 151 8.06 14.09 -2.87
N PRO A 152 9.26 13.91 -3.47
CA PRO A 152 10.21 14.99 -3.63
C PRO A 152 9.65 16.10 -4.54
N LEU A 153 9.64 17.32 -4.04
CA LEU A 153 9.09 18.45 -4.76
C LEU A 153 9.92 19.73 -4.53
N GLN A 154 9.83 20.33 -3.33
CA GLN A 154 10.53 21.52 -2.93
C GLN A 154 10.70 21.53 -1.41
N GLN A 155 11.86 21.98 -0.91
CA GLN A 155 12.19 21.99 0.51
C GLN A 155 11.04 22.49 1.38
N LYS A 156 10.49 23.69 1.10
CA LYS A 156 9.43 24.29 1.91
C LYS A 156 8.15 23.44 1.96
N VAL A 157 7.78 22.79 0.85
CA VAL A 157 6.61 21.90 0.78
C VAL A 157 6.86 20.64 1.61
N GLU A 158 8.04 20.05 1.47
CA GLU A 158 8.42 18.83 2.20
C GLU A 158 8.55 19.10 3.72
N GLU A 159 9.07 20.25 4.13
CA GLU A 159 9.10 20.66 5.53
C GLU A 159 7.68 20.78 6.11
N ARG A 160 6.75 21.43 5.39
CA ARG A 160 5.35 21.54 5.82
C ARG A 160 4.64 20.19 5.87
N TYR A 161 4.90 19.31 4.88
CA TYR A 161 4.41 17.93 4.92
C TYR A 161 4.89 17.22 6.19
N ASN A 162 6.19 17.24 6.47
CA ASN A 162 6.77 16.57 7.63
C ASN A 162 6.24 17.14 8.95
N GLN A 163 6.05 18.46 9.04
CA GLN A 163 5.43 19.11 10.21
C GLN A 163 4.00 18.61 10.42
N LEU A 164 3.19 18.56 9.36
CA LEU A 164 1.82 18.05 9.43
C LEU A 164 1.77 16.57 9.86
N ILE A 165 2.66 15.74 9.34
CA ILE A 165 2.75 14.32 9.74
C ILE A 165 3.15 14.20 11.21
N SER A 166 4.24 14.86 11.64
CA SER A 166 4.71 14.82 13.03
C SER A 166 3.63 15.32 14.00
N LYS A 167 2.94 16.40 13.64
CA LYS A 167 1.82 16.90 14.45
C LYS A 167 0.67 15.89 14.57
N SER A 168 0.35 15.22 13.47
CA SER A 168 -0.68 14.17 13.51
C SER A 168 -0.28 12.99 14.40
N GLU A 169 0.99 12.60 14.42
CA GLU A 169 1.51 11.52 15.27
C GLU A 169 1.49 11.90 16.76
N GLU A 170 1.90 13.14 17.10
CA GLU A 170 1.82 13.69 18.46
C GLU A 170 0.36 13.69 18.98
N LEU A 171 -0.58 14.16 18.14
CA LEU A 171 -2.00 14.19 18.48
C LEU A 171 -2.56 12.78 18.69
N LEU A 172 -2.22 11.83 17.81
CA LEU A 172 -2.63 10.43 17.98
C LEU A 172 -2.12 9.84 19.29
N ALA A 173 -0.86 10.16 19.64
CA ALA A 173 -0.28 9.70 20.89
C ALA A 173 -0.98 10.27 22.13
N SER A 174 -1.56 11.47 22.04
CA SER A 174 -2.31 12.11 23.13
C SER A 174 -3.79 11.71 23.19
N LEU A 175 -4.40 11.44 22.04
CA LEU A 175 -5.84 11.18 21.92
C LEU A 175 -6.22 9.72 22.12
N LEU A 176 -5.32 8.79 21.77
CA LEU A 176 -5.61 7.36 21.79
C LEU A 176 -4.59 6.58 22.65
N PRO A 177 -5.06 5.67 23.52
CA PRO A 177 -4.18 4.70 24.19
C PRO A 177 -3.40 3.87 23.16
N ASP A 178 -2.20 3.38 23.53
CA ASP A 178 -1.37 2.54 22.65
C ASP A 178 -2.11 1.33 22.07
N ALA A 179 -2.95 0.69 22.89
CA ALA A 179 -3.74 -0.47 22.47
C ALA A 179 -4.81 -0.16 21.39
N GLU A 180 -5.19 1.11 21.24
CA GLU A 180 -6.18 1.57 20.25
C GLU A 180 -5.53 2.15 19.00
N ARG A 181 -4.21 2.31 18.99
CA ARG A 181 -3.46 2.81 17.84
C ARG A 181 -3.12 1.69 16.87
N ALA A 182 -3.17 1.99 15.57
CA ALA A 182 -2.68 1.08 14.56
C ALA A 182 -1.16 0.87 14.70
N HIS A 183 -0.72 -0.38 14.67
CA HIS A 183 0.70 -0.73 14.73
C HIS A 183 1.28 -0.78 13.32
N LYS A 184 2.37 -0.06 13.11
CA LYS A 184 3.10 -0.04 11.85
C LYS A 184 4.49 -0.59 12.04
N TRP A 185 4.79 -1.68 11.35
CA TRP A 185 6.15 -2.22 11.30
C TRP A 185 7.05 -1.30 10.49
N ASP A 186 8.29 -1.13 10.96
CA ASP A 186 9.30 -0.37 10.25
C ASP A 186 9.58 -0.97 8.86
N LYS A 187 9.49 -0.12 7.82
CA LYS A 187 9.66 -0.52 6.43
C LYS A 187 11.12 -0.83 6.07
N GLU A 188 12.07 -0.18 6.73
CA GLU A 188 13.50 -0.42 6.50
C GLU A 188 13.89 -1.84 6.90
N GLY A 189 13.22 -2.41 7.91
CA GLY A 189 13.39 -3.77 8.34
C GLY A 189 12.79 -4.85 7.41
N HIS A 190 12.06 -4.51 6.36
CA HIS A 190 11.36 -5.50 5.52
C HIS A 190 12.33 -6.48 4.84
N LEU A 191 13.43 -6.00 4.26
CA LEU A 191 14.41 -6.89 3.62
C LEU A 191 15.02 -7.88 4.63
N SER A 192 15.44 -7.40 5.79
CA SER A 192 16.03 -8.27 6.82
C SER A 192 15.05 -9.31 7.36
N ARG A 193 13.75 -8.97 7.47
CA ARG A 193 12.69 -9.92 7.86
C ARG A 193 12.47 -10.99 6.80
N ILE A 194 12.45 -10.62 5.51
CA ILE A 194 12.36 -11.59 4.41
C ILE A 194 13.55 -12.55 4.44
N GLN A 195 14.78 -12.02 4.58
CA GLN A 195 16.00 -12.83 4.67
C GLN A 195 16.01 -13.76 5.90
N ALA A 196 15.62 -13.22 7.07
CA ALA A 196 15.62 -13.97 8.32
C ALA A 196 14.51 -15.03 8.39
N SER A 197 13.47 -14.94 7.56
CA SER A 197 12.37 -15.93 7.56
C SER A 197 12.82 -17.34 7.17
N GLY A 198 13.96 -17.48 6.47
CA GLY A 198 14.43 -18.75 5.93
C GLY A 198 13.54 -19.36 4.82
N ALA A 199 12.50 -18.64 4.42
CA ALA A 199 11.52 -19.12 3.44
C ALA A 199 11.92 -18.83 1.97
N PHE A 200 12.92 -17.99 1.77
CA PHE A 200 13.34 -17.51 0.45
C PHE A 200 14.83 -17.81 0.24
N SER A 201 15.14 -18.42 -0.91
CA SER A 201 16.51 -18.74 -1.32
C SER A 201 17.31 -17.51 -1.75
N PHE A 202 16.62 -16.43 -2.15
CA PHE A 202 17.19 -15.15 -2.55
C PHE A 202 16.29 -14.02 -2.08
N ALA A 203 16.88 -12.90 -1.63
CA ALA A 203 16.15 -11.68 -1.32
C ALA A 203 17.00 -10.44 -1.58
N ARG A 204 16.38 -9.37 -2.09
CA ARG A 204 17.03 -8.08 -2.31
C ARG A 204 16.04 -6.90 -2.27
N GLU A 205 16.58 -5.70 -2.15
CA GLU A 205 15.86 -4.44 -2.39
C GLU A 205 16.18 -3.91 -3.79
N ILE A 206 15.15 -3.33 -4.42
CA ILE A 206 15.22 -2.63 -5.71
C ILE A 206 14.59 -1.26 -5.53
N VAL A 207 15.28 -0.20 -5.95
CA VAL A 207 14.77 1.16 -5.96
C VAL A 207 14.53 1.58 -7.41
N PHE A 208 13.36 2.14 -7.67
CA PHE A 208 13.00 2.67 -8.98
C PHE A 208 12.06 3.87 -8.81
N HIS A 209 11.87 4.61 -9.89
CA HIS A 209 11.08 5.84 -9.88
C HIS A 209 10.04 5.81 -10.97
N ASN A 210 8.95 6.56 -10.74
CA ASN A 210 7.92 6.84 -11.73
C ASN A 210 7.68 8.35 -11.76
N LEU A 211 7.28 8.87 -12.92
CA LEU A 211 6.81 10.25 -13.06
C LEU A 211 5.29 10.22 -13.19
N GLU A 212 4.62 11.03 -12.38
CA GLU A 212 3.17 11.13 -12.40
C GLU A 212 2.73 12.59 -12.51
N SER A 213 1.70 12.82 -13.31
CA SER A 213 1.04 14.13 -13.35
C SER A 213 0.40 14.44 -12.01
N CYS A 214 0.71 15.60 -11.45
CA CYS A 214 0.19 16.07 -10.18
C CYS A 214 -0.12 17.56 -10.23
N ASP A 215 -1.21 17.94 -9.62
CA ASP A 215 -1.57 19.34 -9.33
C ASP A 215 -1.62 19.55 -7.81
N ALA A 216 -1.85 20.79 -7.40
CA ALA A 216 -1.92 21.15 -5.98
C ALA A 216 -2.99 20.34 -5.23
N GLN A 217 -4.16 20.14 -5.84
CA GLN A 217 -5.27 19.41 -5.21
C GLN A 217 -4.87 17.95 -4.95
N ARG A 218 -4.27 17.29 -5.93
CA ARG A 218 -3.80 15.90 -5.79
C ARG A 218 -2.71 15.80 -4.75
N TYR A 219 -1.73 16.71 -4.74
CA TYR A 219 -0.62 16.67 -3.77
C TYR A 219 -1.10 16.86 -2.31
N VAL A 220 -2.02 17.81 -2.08
CA VAL A 220 -2.69 17.97 -0.78
C VAL A 220 -3.48 16.72 -0.42
N GLY A 221 -4.26 16.18 -1.36
CA GLY A 221 -5.03 14.96 -1.16
C GLY A 221 -4.19 13.73 -0.80
N LEU A 222 -2.98 13.60 -1.40
CA LEU A 222 -2.01 12.57 -1.03
C LEU A 222 -1.64 12.62 0.46
N ALA A 223 -1.35 13.82 0.99
CA ALA A 223 -1.06 14.01 2.40
C ALA A 223 -2.27 13.71 3.27
N LEU A 224 -3.43 14.29 2.96
CA LEU A 224 -4.67 14.14 3.72
C LEU A 224 -5.23 12.70 3.69
N SER A 225 -4.84 11.89 2.70
CA SER A 225 -5.17 10.46 2.64
C SER A 225 -4.28 9.58 3.54
N GLN A 226 -3.29 10.17 4.26
CA GLN A 226 -2.49 9.41 5.23
C GLN A 226 -3.33 9.00 6.44
N GLY A 227 -3.25 7.72 6.81
CA GLY A 227 -4.11 7.16 7.84
C GLY A 227 -3.99 7.84 9.21
N GLY A 228 -2.81 8.36 9.59
CA GLY A 228 -2.61 9.11 10.82
C GLY A 228 -3.44 10.40 10.82
N ILE A 229 -3.31 11.23 9.78
CA ILE A 229 -4.08 12.46 9.60
C ILE A 229 -5.59 12.16 9.64
N ARG A 230 -6.03 11.14 8.87
CA ARG A 230 -7.47 10.75 8.83
C ARG A 230 -7.99 10.33 10.19
N THR A 231 -7.20 9.64 10.98
CA THR A 231 -7.61 9.23 12.34
C THR A 231 -7.78 10.43 13.25
N VAL A 232 -6.87 11.42 13.21
CA VAL A 232 -7.01 12.68 13.98
C VAL A 232 -8.27 13.44 13.56
N LEU A 233 -8.46 13.63 12.24
CA LEU A 233 -9.62 14.36 11.71
C LEU A 233 -10.97 13.69 12.03
N LYS A 234 -10.99 12.37 12.24
CA LYS A 234 -12.19 11.66 12.75
C LYS A 234 -12.47 11.94 14.21
N GLN A 235 -11.45 12.18 15.04
CA GLN A 235 -11.63 12.51 16.44
C GLN A 235 -12.09 13.96 16.60
N ASP A 236 -11.41 14.88 15.95
CA ASP A 236 -11.76 16.28 15.88
C ASP A 236 -11.18 16.89 14.60
N ALA A 237 -12.08 17.36 13.73
CA ALA A 237 -11.71 17.90 12.41
C ALA A 237 -10.89 19.20 12.50
N THR A 238 -10.91 19.90 13.64
CA THR A 238 -10.27 21.22 13.79
C THR A 238 -8.82 21.17 14.29
N LEU A 239 -8.37 20.03 14.81
CA LEU A 239 -7.06 19.90 15.46
C LEU A 239 -5.87 20.13 14.52
N LEU A 240 -6.05 19.98 13.22
CA LEU A 240 -5.01 20.15 12.19
C LEU A 240 -5.30 21.30 11.23
N ASP A 241 -6.32 22.13 11.47
CA ASP A 241 -6.77 23.17 10.53
C ASP A 241 -5.63 24.10 10.12
N GLN A 242 -4.83 24.60 11.08
CA GLN A 242 -3.73 25.50 10.79
C GLN A 242 -2.59 24.81 10.03
N ASP A 243 -2.22 23.59 10.44
CA ASP A 243 -1.15 22.82 9.80
C ASP A 243 -1.52 22.44 8.36
N ILE A 244 -2.79 22.06 8.14
CA ILE A 244 -3.34 21.78 6.82
C ILE A 244 -3.37 23.03 5.95
N ALA A 245 -3.79 24.19 6.52
CA ALA A 245 -3.82 25.45 5.78
C ALA A 245 -2.40 25.90 5.37
N ASP A 246 -1.42 25.80 6.27
CA ASP A 246 -0.03 26.17 6.01
C ASP A 246 0.60 25.24 4.95
N PHE A 247 0.34 23.94 5.04
CA PHE A 247 0.78 22.97 4.04
C PHE A 247 0.15 23.26 2.67
N THR A 248 -1.17 23.45 2.64
CA THR A 248 -1.93 23.75 1.40
C THR A 248 -1.41 25.02 0.73
N ALA A 249 -1.18 26.11 1.49
CA ALA A 249 -0.66 27.35 0.96
C ALA A 249 0.75 27.17 0.35
N ALA A 250 1.63 26.37 0.98
CA ALA A 250 2.96 26.07 0.43
C ALA A 250 2.86 25.28 -0.88
N VAL A 251 1.95 24.30 -0.96
CA VAL A 251 1.69 23.50 -2.16
C VAL A 251 1.14 24.37 -3.29
N GLU A 252 0.12 25.19 -3.01
CA GLU A 252 -0.48 26.11 -4.01
C GLU A 252 0.55 27.10 -4.54
N GLN A 253 1.40 27.64 -3.65
CA GLN A 253 2.49 28.56 -4.05
C GLN A 253 3.49 27.88 -4.98
N HIS A 254 3.76 26.57 -4.82
CA HIS A 254 4.66 25.83 -5.69
C HIS A 254 4.01 25.54 -7.05
N PHE A 255 2.80 25.01 -7.05
CA PHE A 255 2.11 24.61 -8.29
C PHE A 255 1.61 25.78 -9.12
N GLN A 256 1.18 26.89 -8.49
CA GLN A 256 0.68 28.09 -9.18
C GLN A 256 -0.42 27.79 -10.22
N GLY A 257 -1.33 26.89 -9.89
CA GLY A 257 -2.41 26.44 -10.76
C GLY A 257 -1.98 25.52 -11.91
N ARG A 258 -0.71 25.10 -11.96
CA ARG A 258 -0.18 24.21 -13.00
C ARG A 258 -0.31 22.75 -12.60
N THR A 259 -0.35 21.87 -13.58
CA THR A 259 -0.07 20.45 -13.44
C THR A 259 1.40 20.20 -13.77
N LEU A 260 2.12 19.52 -12.91
CA LEU A 260 3.55 19.22 -13.02
C LEU A 260 3.76 17.70 -13.02
N GLU A 261 4.86 17.24 -13.60
CA GLU A 261 5.33 15.89 -13.38
C GLU A 261 6.08 15.85 -12.04
N VAL A 262 5.66 14.94 -11.15
CA VAL A 262 6.31 14.71 -9.86
C VAL A 262 6.92 13.33 -9.82
N LEU A 263 8.08 13.23 -9.18
CA LEU A 263 8.78 11.97 -9.00
C LEU A 263 8.13 11.18 -7.87
N VAL A 264 7.77 9.93 -8.13
CA VAL A 264 7.33 8.95 -7.12
C VAL A 264 8.41 7.89 -7.00
N SER A 265 9.08 7.84 -5.86
CA SER A 265 10.13 6.86 -5.59
C SER A 265 9.53 5.62 -4.93
N TYR A 266 9.95 4.45 -5.40
CA TYR A 266 9.50 3.16 -4.89
C TYR A 266 10.68 2.36 -4.36
N ARG A 267 10.46 1.69 -3.21
CA ARG A 267 11.34 0.64 -2.68
C ARG A 267 10.60 -0.68 -2.69
N MET A 268 11.10 -1.63 -3.46
CA MET A 268 10.56 -2.98 -3.55
C MET A 268 11.54 -3.97 -2.93
N ARG A 269 11.07 -4.78 -1.99
CA ARG A 269 11.82 -5.88 -1.40
C ARG A 269 11.23 -7.15 -1.91
N ILE A 270 12.06 -7.96 -2.56
CA ILE A 270 11.66 -9.23 -3.16
C ILE A 270 12.28 -10.41 -2.43
N GLY A 271 11.57 -11.55 -2.48
CA GLY A 271 12.06 -12.86 -2.08
C GLY A 271 11.69 -13.92 -3.14
N ILE A 272 12.61 -14.82 -3.45
CA ILE A 272 12.38 -15.98 -4.34
C ILE A 272 12.31 -17.25 -3.50
N LYS A 273 11.20 -17.98 -3.57
CA LYS A 273 11.01 -19.24 -2.83
C LYS A 273 11.88 -20.37 -3.37
#